data_d0a1a4705e643f626ac02a093d6170a6
#
_entry.id   d0a1a4705e643f626ac02a093d6170a6
#
_cell.length_a   1.000
_cell.length_b   1.000
_cell.length_c   1.000
_cell.angle_alpha   90.00
_cell.angle_beta   90.00
_cell.angle_gamma   90.00
#
_symmetry.space_group_name_H-M   'P 1'
#
loop_
_entity.id
_entity.type
_entity.pdbx_description
1 polymer ?
#
loop_
_entity_poly.entity_id
_entity_poly.type
_entity_poly.pdbx_seq_one_letter_code
_entity_poly.pdbx_strand_id
1 'polypeptide(L)'
;MAKTKPNPADYIVPLNMNGLQGRMLHLPAPKSNKRDILFVYGHHSSLERWWGLMQNLNRYGAVTMPDLPGFGGMDSFYKIGEKATIDNLADYLAAFIKMRYKHRRVTIAGMSLGFVIVTRMLQRYPDLVKKVDMVVSIAGFAHKDDFVFSKWRWAMYRYSSAFFSMPVTSSFFRYVCLHPFILRNVYKRTHNARDKFKGVMGEELKAITEFEIRLWHDNDVRTYMKTSAEFLTLDNCQKQIDLPIYHVAIKADRYFDNAIVEQHLRVIFNEYHLMATLSVGNHAPSILADAKAAAPFVPPKLRHVLSHL
;
A
#
# COMPACT_ATOMS: atom_id res chain seq x y z
N MET A 1 37.12 4.70 0.43
CA MET A 1 36.13 3.82 1.07
C MET A 1 34.90 3.78 0.16
N ALA A 2 34.56 2.64 -0.42
CA ALA A 2 33.34 2.48 -1.19
C ALA A 2 32.14 2.69 -0.23
N LYS A 3 31.29 3.67 -0.51
CA LYS A 3 30.05 3.85 0.25
C LYS A 3 29.20 2.60 0.06
N THR A 4 29.08 1.80 1.11
CA THR A 4 28.13 0.67 1.12
C THR A 4 26.76 1.20 0.74
N LYS A 5 26.08 0.51 -0.19
CA LYS A 5 24.71 0.88 -0.58
C LYS A 5 23.84 0.82 0.68
N PRO A 6 23.02 1.87 0.95
CA PRO A 6 22.16 1.88 2.13
C PRO A 6 21.20 0.69 2.10
N ASN A 7 21.12 -0.05 3.22
CA ASN A 7 20.27 -1.22 3.39
C ASN A 7 18.96 -0.80 4.10
N PRO A 8 17.77 -1.20 3.65
CA PRO A 8 16.52 -0.92 4.34
C PRO A 8 16.54 -1.35 5.82
N ALA A 9 17.24 -2.45 6.16
CA ALA A 9 17.34 -2.94 7.53
C ALA A 9 17.93 -1.91 8.52
N ASP A 10 18.81 -1.00 8.05
CA ASP A 10 19.43 0.04 8.88
C ASP A 10 18.43 1.12 9.33
N TYR A 11 17.26 1.18 8.70
CA TYR A 11 16.21 2.19 8.90
C TYR A 11 14.89 1.60 9.42
N ILE A 12 14.85 0.29 9.66
CA ILE A 12 13.68 -0.39 10.21
C ILE A 12 13.83 -0.46 11.72
N VAL A 13 12.82 0.04 12.44
CA VAL A 13 12.76 0.05 13.89
C VAL A 13 11.48 -0.65 14.39
N PRO A 14 11.51 -1.22 15.61
CA PRO A 14 10.34 -1.81 16.22
C PRO A 14 9.20 -0.80 16.37
N LEU A 15 7.98 -1.27 16.25
CA LEU A 15 6.75 -0.51 16.48
C LEU A 15 5.79 -1.32 17.34
N ASN A 16 5.39 -0.73 18.48
CA ASN A 16 4.39 -1.30 19.36
C ASN A 16 3.21 -0.35 19.46
N MET A 17 2.02 -0.82 19.12
CA MET A 17 0.80 -0.03 19.17
C MET A 17 -0.39 -0.88 19.63
N ASN A 18 -1.06 -0.44 20.71
CA ASN A 18 -2.31 -1.05 21.18
C ASN A 18 -2.21 -2.58 21.36
N GLY A 19 -1.07 -3.08 21.86
CA GLY A 19 -0.82 -4.52 22.05
C GLY A 19 -0.38 -5.28 20.79
N LEU A 20 -0.26 -4.60 19.65
CA LEU A 20 0.27 -5.16 18.42
C LEU A 20 1.75 -4.82 18.26
N GLN A 21 2.56 -5.83 17.97
CA GLN A 21 3.98 -5.70 17.69
C GLN A 21 4.23 -5.75 16.19
N GLY A 22 5.07 -4.86 15.71
CA GLY A 22 5.44 -4.77 14.30
C GLY A 22 6.67 -3.91 14.10
N ARG A 23 6.80 -3.34 12.92
CA ARG A 23 7.96 -2.58 12.50
C ARG A 23 7.53 -1.30 11.78
N MET A 24 8.41 -0.33 11.70
CA MET A 24 8.28 0.79 10.78
C MET A 24 9.63 1.12 10.16
N LEU A 25 9.64 1.56 8.92
CA LEU A 25 10.79 2.15 8.26
C LEU A 25 10.76 3.65 8.53
N HIS A 26 11.91 4.21 8.92
CA HIS A 26 12.05 5.65 9.12
C HIS A 26 13.35 6.17 8.51
N LEU A 27 13.22 6.98 7.45
CA LEU A 27 14.32 7.71 6.83
C LEU A 27 14.33 9.14 7.38
N PRO A 28 15.44 9.61 7.98
CA PRO A 28 15.54 10.97 8.48
C PRO A 28 15.45 12.00 7.35
N ALA A 29 15.00 13.21 7.67
CA ALA A 29 14.94 14.29 6.72
C ALA A 29 16.34 14.67 6.20
N PRO A 30 16.50 14.98 4.90
CA PRO A 30 17.67 15.66 4.41
C PRO A 30 17.85 17.01 5.13
N LYS A 31 19.09 17.49 5.29
CA LYS A 31 19.38 18.73 6.02
C LYS A 31 18.61 19.96 5.50
N SER A 32 18.24 19.96 4.22
CA SER A 32 17.56 21.07 3.54
C SER A 32 16.03 21.03 3.61
N ASN A 33 15.41 19.96 4.10
CA ASN A 33 13.96 19.80 4.05
C ASN A 33 13.40 19.27 5.37
N LYS A 34 12.41 19.97 5.93
CA LYS A 34 11.79 19.64 7.23
C LYS A 34 10.43 18.95 7.12
N ARG A 35 9.97 18.61 5.91
CA ARG A 35 8.68 17.94 5.70
C ARG A 35 8.68 16.55 6.32
N ASP A 36 7.57 16.18 6.90
CA ASP A 36 7.27 14.80 7.29
C ASP A 36 6.37 14.15 6.23
N ILE A 37 6.77 12.98 5.75
CA ILE A 37 6.01 12.18 4.77
C ILE A 37 5.67 10.84 5.41
N LEU A 38 4.38 10.53 5.48
CA LEU A 38 3.88 9.22 5.87
C LEU A 38 3.49 8.45 4.60
N PHE A 39 4.10 7.30 4.38
CA PHE A 39 3.71 6.41 3.29
C PHE A 39 2.91 5.23 3.82
N VAL A 40 1.77 4.95 3.20
CA VAL A 40 0.91 3.81 3.51
C VAL A 40 0.86 2.90 2.29
N TYR A 41 1.47 1.73 2.41
CA TYR A 41 1.60 0.81 1.29
C TYR A 41 0.31 0.06 0.96
N GLY A 42 0.29 -0.59 -0.20
CA GLY A 42 -0.84 -1.34 -0.70
C GLY A 42 -0.94 -2.76 -0.13
N HIS A 43 -1.92 -3.49 -0.65
CA HIS A 43 -2.23 -4.86 -0.26
C HIS A 43 -1.06 -5.83 -0.55
N HIS A 44 -0.91 -6.87 0.28
CA HIS A 44 0.14 -7.89 0.12
C HIS A 44 1.54 -7.30 0.03
N SER A 45 2.02 -6.71 1.12
CA SER A 45 3.25 -5.94 1.11
C SER A 45 4.06 -6.07 2.40
N SER A 46 5.28 -5.54 2.38
CA SER A 46 6.17 -5.35 3.52
C SER A 46 7.02 -4.09 3.31
N LEU A 47 7.72 -3.64 4.36
CA LEU A 47 8.56 -2.43 4.31
C LEU A 47 9.65 -2.52 3.22
N GLU A 48 10.30 -3.66 3.10
CA GLU A 48 11.43 -3.87 2.21
C GLU A 48 11.06 -3.67 0.73
N ARG A 49 9.82 -4.03 0.36
CA ARG A 49 9.31 -3.89 -1.01
C ARG A 49 9.37 -2.45 -1.53
N TRP A 50 9.24 -1.48 -0.66
CA TRP A 50 9.07 -0.07 -1.04
C TRP A 50 10.35 0.74 -0.96
N TRP A 51 11.49 0.10 -0.67
CA TRP A 51 12.76 0.77 -0.43
C TRP A 51 13.12 1.82 -1.49
N GLY A 52 13.09 1.45 -2.77
CA GLY A 52 13.39 2.38 -3.86
C GLY A 52 12.46 3.58 -3.93
N LEU A 53 11.17 3.40 -3.64
CA LEU A 53 10.20 4.49 -3.61
C LEU A 53 10.43 5.39 -2.38
N MET A 54 10.73 4.81 -1.22
CA MET A 54 11.03 5.56 0.00
C MET A 54 12.26 6.45 -0.17
N GLN A 55 13.30 5.95 -0.85
CA GLN A 55 14.49 6.76 -1.19
C GLN A 55 14.16 7.96 -2.11
N ASN A 56 13.20 7.80 -3.03
CA ASN A 56 12.74 8.92 -3.88
C ASN A 56 11.96 9.95 -3.06
N LEU A 57 11.05 9.54 -2.20
CA LEU A 57 10.27 10.43 -1.34
C LEU A 57 11.16 11.12 -0.30
N ASN A 58 12.18 10.45 0.21
CA ASN A 58 13.10 11.01 1.21
C ASN A 58 13.86 12.25 0.73
N ARG A 59 13.97 12.47 -0.58
CA ARG A 59 14.53 13.71 -1.14
C ARG A 59 13.72 14.96 -0.74
N TYR A 60 12.44 14.78 -0.38
CA TYR A 60 11.48 15.85 -0.08
C TYR A 60 11.16 15.96 1.42
N GLY A 61 11.68 15.08 2.26
CA GLY A 61 11.46 15.15 3.70
C GLY A 61 11.81 13.86 4.43
N ALA A 62 11.57 13.83 5.74
CA ALA A 62 11.62 12.61 6.50
C ALA A 62 10.50 11.67 6.03
N VAL A 63 10.82 10.39 5.83
CA VAL A 63 9.81 9.40 5.40
C VAL A 63 9.60 8.40 6.53
N THR A 64 8.34 8.18 6.88
CA THR A 64 7.93 7.13 7.80
C THR A 64 6.94 6.21 7.11
N MET A 65 7.11 4.91 7.26
CA MET A 65 6.22 3.89 6.72
C MET A 65 6.05 2.78 7.76
N PRO A 66 4.92 2.72 8.47
CA PRO A 66 4.63 1.60 9.38
C PRO A 66 4.19 0.37 8.62
N ASP A 67 4.50 -0.83 9.12
CA ASP A 67 3.76 -2.02 8.73
C ASP A 67 2.28 -1.88 9.15
N LEU A 68 1.38 -2.42 8.35
CA LEU A 68 -0.04 -2.46 8.67
C LEU A 68 -0.36 -3.75 9.45
N PRO A 69 -1.30 -3.71 10.42
CA PRO A 69 -1.69 -4.91 11.17
C PRO A 69 -2.07 -6.08 10.25
N GLY A 70 -1.34 -7.19 10.42
CA GLY A 70 -1.47 -8.40 9.60
C GLY A 70 -0.68 -8.38 8.29
N PHE A 71 0.14 -7.36 8.03
CA PHE A 71 1.02 -7.29 6.86
C PHE A 71 2.46 -7.03 7.30
N GLY A 72 3.41 -7.46 6.46
CA GLY A 72 4.83 -7.19 6.65
C GLY A 72 5.45 -7.80 7.91
N GLY A 73 4.81 -8.78 8.52
CA GLY A 73 5.22 -9.40 9.78
C GLY A 73 4.71 -8.68 11.02
N MET A 74 3.85 -7.66 10.88
CA MET A 74 3.15 -7.08 12.02
C MET A 74 2.03 -8.00 12.51
N ASP A 75 1.84 -8.04 13.83
CA ASP A 75 0.71 -8.76 14.44
C ASP A 75 -0.62 -8.37 13.78
N SER A 76 -1.49 -9.36 13.54
CA SER A 76 -2.83 -9.08 13.03
C SER A 76 -3.76 -8.63 14.16
N PHE A 77 -4.85 -7.94 13.80
CA PHE A 77 -5.91 -7.58 14.74
C PHE A 77 -6.52 -8.78 15.47
N TYR A 78 -6.46 -9.96 14.86
CA TYR A 78 -6.98 -11.19 15.50
C TYR A 78 -6.22 -11.58 16.77
N LYS A 79 -4.98 -11.11 16.95
CA LYS A 79 -4.20 -11.31 18.19
C LYS A 79 -4.83 -10.59 19.39
N ILE A 80 -5.52 -9.48 19.15
CA ILE A 80 -6.21 -8.69 20.19
C ILE A 80 -7.74 -8.87 20.15
N GLY A 81 -8.24 -9.89 19.44
CA GLY A 81 -9.66 -10.20 19.36
C GLY A 81 -10.47 -9.36 18.38
N GLU A 82 -9.81 -8.49 17.62
CA GLU A 82 -10.44 -7.59 16.66
C GLU A 82 -10.45 -8.16 15.23
N LYS A 83 -11.31 -7.63 14.36
CA LYS A 83 -11.38 -8.01 12.95
C LYS A 83 -10.47 -7.12 12.09
N ALA A 84 -9.86 -7.69 11.07
CA ALA A 84 -9.04 -6.95 10.11
C ALA A 84 -9.91 -6.23 9.07
N THR A 85 -10.69 -5.24 9.51
CA THR A 85 -11.53 -4.41 8.64
C THR A 85 -10.78 -3.18 8.15
N ILE A 86 -11.26 -2.57 7.05
CA ILE A 86 -10.73 -1.28 6.57
C ILE A 86 -10.92 -0.20 7.63
N ASP A 87 -12.01 -0.24 8.39
CA ASP A 87 -12.27 0.69 9.49
C ASP A 87 -11.23 0.55 10.61
N ASN A 88 -10.92 -0.67 11.04
CA ASN A 88 -9.89 -0.90 12.08
C ASN A 88 -8.48 -0.54 11.58
N LEU A 89 -8.17 -0.75 10.30
CA LEU A 89 -6.93 -0.25 9.69
C LEU A 89 -6.88 1.28 9.67
N ALA A 90 -8.00 1.94 9.41
CA ALA A 90 -8.10 3.40 9.46
C ALA A 90 -7.96 3.93 10.90
N ASP A 91 -8.53 3.26 11.89
CA ASP A 91 -8.40 3.59 13.31
C ASP A 91 -6.95 3.41 13.79
N TYR A 92 -6.28 2.34 13.36
CA TYR A 92 -4.84 2.12 13.60
C TYR A 92 -4.01 3.27 13.03
N LEU A 93 -4.26 3.66 11.76
CA LEU A 93 -3.53 4.75 11.10
C LEU A 93 -3.77 6.09 11.81
N ALA A 94 -5.00 6.36 12.24
CA ALA A 94 -5.34 7.54 13.02
C ALA A 94 -4.57 7.60 14.35
N ALA A 95 -4.51 6.48 15.06
CA ALA A 95 -3.73 6.36 16.30
C ALA A 95 -2.23 6.59 16.04
N PHE A 96 -1.69 6.01 14.96
CA PHE A 96 -0.30 6.22 14.55
C PHE A 96 0.01 7.70 14.29
N ILE A 97 -0.84 8.40 13.54
CA ILE A 97 -0.66 9.83 13.25
C ILE A 97 -0.73 10.68 14.53
N LYS A 98 -1.71 10.41 15.39
CA LYS A 98 -1.84 11.11 16.68
C LYS A 98 -0.62 10.92 17.57
N MET A 99 -0.04 9.72 17.59
CA MET A 99 1.15 9.39 18.37
C MET A 99 2.42 10.03 17.78
N ARG A 100 2.63 9.88 16.47
CA ARG A 100 3.91 10.24 15.81
C ARG A 100 4.01 11.72 15.46
N TYR A 101 2.89 12.35 15.07
CA TYR A 101 2.86 13.72 14.55
C TYR A 101 2.06 14.67 15.47
N LYS A 102 2.27 14.60 16.79
CA LYS A 102 1.52 15.38 17.80
C LYS A 102 1.44 16.87 17.48
N HIS A 103 2.57 17.48 17.14
CA HIS A 103 2.74 18.93 16.97
C HIS A 103 3.18 19.31 15.55
N ARG A 104 3.13 18.38 14.62
CA ARG A 104 3.57 18.58 13.23
C ARG A 104 2.49 18.20 12.26
N ARG A 105 2.53 18.85 11.10
CA ARG A 105 1.72 18.43 9.96
C ARG A 105 2.47 17.36 9.17
N VAL A 106 1.75 16.61 8.36
CA VAL A 106 2.30 15.48 7.62
C VAL A 106 1.69 15.41 6.20
N THR A 107 2.54 15.21 5.21
CA THR A 107 2.11 14.78 3.87
C THR A 107 1.85 13.28 3.91
N ILE A 108 0.68 12.83 3.48
CA ILE A 108 0.35 11.41 3.44
C ILE A 108 0.30 10.93 2.01
N ALA A 109 1.12 9.93 1.69
CA ALA A 109 1.08 9.23 0.41
C ALA A 109 0.54 7.81 0.62
N GLY A 110 -0.56 7.49 -0.04
CA GLY A 110 -1.18 6.16 -0.01
C GLY A 110 -1.11 5.46 -1.36
N MET A 111 -0.77 4.19 -1.36
CA MET A 111 -0.79 3.38 -2.57
C MET A 111 -1.87 2.31 -2.51
N SER A 112 -2.71 2.22 -3.55
CA SER A 112 -3.72 1.17 -3.68
C SER A 112 -4.57 1.04 -2.39
N LEU A 113 -4.61 -0.11 -1.71
CA LEU A 113 -5.28 -0.28 -0.41
C LEU A 113 -4.83 0.75 0.64
N GLY A 114 -3.55 1.13 0.66
CA GLY A 114 -3.05 2.15 1.57
C GLY A 114 -3.76 3.49 1.40
N PHE A 115 -4.09 3.86 0.16
CA PHE A 115 -4.88 5.04 -0.11
C PHE A 115 -6.35 4.92 0.37
N VAL A 116 -6.95 3.74 0.21
CA VAL A 116 -8.30 3.47 0.77
C VAL A 116 -8.32 3.68 2.28
N ILE A 117 -7.30 3.17 2.99
CA ILE A 117 -7.16 3.32 4.44
C ILE A 117 -7.01 4.79 4.83
N VAL A 118 -6.18 5.56 4.10
CA VAL A 118 -5.99 7.00 4.31
C VAL A 118 -7.30 7.76 4.12
N THR A 119 -8.01 7.51 3.03
CA THR A 119 -9.31 8.14 2.74
C THR A 119 -10.31 7.83 3.85
N ARG A 120 -10.44 6.57 4.23
CA ARG A 120 -11.35 6.13 5.30
C ARG A 120 -10.99 6.74 6.65
N MET A 121 -9.71 6.84 6.97
CA MET A 121 -9.23 7.51 8.19
C MET A 121 -9.61 8.98 8.22
N LEU A 122 -9.40 9.73 7.15
CA LEU A 122 -9.74 11.16 7.10
C LEU A 122 -11.26 11.39 7.21
N GLN A 123 -12.06 10.48 6.67
CA GLN A 123 -13.53 10.54 6.79
C GLN A 123 -14.01 10.23 8.22
N ARG A 124 -13.37 9.29 8.92
CA ARG A 124 -13.70 8.90 10.29
C ARG A 124 -13.20 9.89 11.34
N TYR A 125 -12.06 10.54 11.05
CA TYR A 125 -11.36 11.45 11.95
C TYR A 125 -11.15 12.82 11.29
N PRO A 126 -12.20 13.65 11.11
CA PRO A 126 -12.09 14.94 10.43
C PRO A 126 -11.11 15.91 11.12
N ASP A 127 -10.89 15.77 12.42
CA ASP A 127 -9.88 16.57 13.14
C ASP A 127 -8.44 16.33 12.62
N LEU A 128 -8.16 15.16 12.06
CA LEU A 128 -6.85 14.85 11.47
C LEU A 128 -6.64 15.56 10.13
N VAL A 129 -7.70 16.02 9.45
CA VAL A 129 -7.58 16.81 8.22
C VAL A 129 -6.70 18.04 8.44
N LYS A 130 -6.83 18.71 9.60
CA LYS A 130 -6.00 19.87 9.98
C LYS A 130 -4.50 19.54 10.15
N LYS A 131 -4.17 18.26 10.34
CA LYS A 131 -2.78 17.78 10.49
C LYS A 131 -2.17 17.32 9.18
N VAL A 132 -2.95 17.30 8.10
CA VAL A 132 -2.48 16.84 6.80
C VAL A 132 -2.21 18.06 5.91
N ASP A 133 -1.00 18.13 5.35
CA ASP A 133 -0.65 19.16 4.38
C ASP A 133 -1.14 18.82 2.99
N MET A 134 -1.02 17.55 2.65
CA MET A 134 -1.27 17.07 1.31
C MET A 134 -1.58 15.56 1.34
N VAL A 135 -2.52 15.14 0.49
CA VAL A 135 -2.78 13.72 0.23
C VAL A 135 -2.32 13.37 -1.17
N VAL A 136 -1.46 12.35 -1.26
CA VAL A 136 -1.00 11.78 -2.53
C VAL A 136 -1.59 10.39 -2.70
N SER A 137 -2.25 10.17 -3.82
CA SER A 137 -2.76 8.86 -4.25
C SER A 137 -1.88 8.29 -5.35
N ILE A 138 -1.29 7.11 -5.14
CA ILE A 138 -0.53 6.38 -6.17
C ILE A 138 -1.31 5.12 -6.51
N ALA A 139 -1.83 5.02 -7.72
CA ALA A 139 -2.69 3.92 -8.16
C ALA A 139 -3.79 3.59 -7.13
N GLY A 140 -4.32 4.62 -6.46
CA GLY A 140 -5.36 4.48 -5.46
C GLY A 140 -6.73 4.31 -6.09
N PHE A 141 -7.66 3.78 -5.30
CA PHE A 141 -9.06 3.60 -5.63
C PHE A 141 -9.93 3.93 -4.41
N ALA A 142 -11.22 4.08 -4.59
CA ALA A 142 -12.10 4.53 -3.51
C ALA A 142 -13.47 3.83 -3.47
N HIS A 143 -13.84 3.11 -4.52
CA HIS A 143 -15.14 2.48 -4.65
C HIS A 143 -15.03 1.10 -5.32
N LYS A 144 -15.98 0.21 -5.04
CA LYS A 144 -16.06 -1.14 -5.65
C LYS A 144 -16.19 -1.10 -7.17
N ASP A 145 -16.80 -0.06 -7.72
CA ASP A 145 -17.01 0.08 -9.17
C ASP A 145 -15.77 0.60 -9.91
N ASP A 146 -14.69 0.94 -9.17
CA ASP A 146 -13.38 1.26 -9.76
C ASP A 146 -12.74 0.03 -10.43
N PHE A 147 -13.14 -1.19 -10.01
CA PHE A 147 -12.55 -2.42 -10.52
C PHE A 147 -13.03 -2.79 -11.94
N VAL A 148 -12.09 -3.08 -12.83
CA VAL A 148 -12.36 -3.58 -14.21
C VAL A 148 -12.77 -5.05 -14.24
N PHE A 149 -13.28 -5.61 -13.15
CA PHE A 149 -13.67 -7.01 -13.10
C PHE A 149 -15.03 -7.26 -13.75
N SER A 150 -15.14 -8.33 -14.53
CA SER A 150 -16.44 -8.84 -14.93
C SER A 150 -17.25 -9.27 -13.69
N LYS A 151 -18.57 -9.23 -13.78
CA LYS A 151 -19.49 -9.61 -12.68
C LYS A 151 -19.15 -10.98 -12.08
N TRP A 152 -18.79 -11.95 -12.94
CA TRP A 152 -18.40 -13.29 -12.50
C TRP A 152 -17.07 -13.28 -11.71
N ARG A 153 -16.04 -12.59 -12.22
CA ARG A 153 -14.75 -12.46 -11.52
C ARG A 153 -14.91 -11.74 -10.20
N TRP A 154 -15.71 -10.67 -10.17
CA TRP A 154 -16.01 -9.95 -8.94
C TRP A 154 -16.67 -10.87 -7.90
N ALA A 155 -17.72 -11.62 -8.29
CA ALA A 155 -18.41 -12.56 -7.41
C ALA A 155 -17.45 -13.65 -6.91
N MET A 156 -16.66 -14.26 -7.81
CA MET A 156 -15.66 -15.26 -7.46
C MET A 156 -14.67 -14.74 -6.43
N TYR A 157 -14.06 -13.58 -6.65
CA TYR A 157 -13.10 -13.00 -5.71
C TYR A 157 -13.75 -12.65 -4.38
N ARG A 158 -14.94 -12.06 -4.39
CA ARG A 158 -15.66 -11.70 -3.17
C ARG A 158 -15.98 -12.91 -2.30
N TYR A 159 -16.61 -13.92 -2.88
CA TYR A 159 -17.05 -15.11 -2.11
C TYR A 159 -15.87 -15.99 -1.69
N SER A 160 -14.86 -16.18 -2.54
CA SER A 160 -13.65 -16.91 -2.15
C SER A 160 -12.88 -16.18 -1.05
N SER A 161 -12.73 -14.85 -1.14
CA SER A 161 -12.07 -14.07 -0.09
C SER A 161 -12.86 -14.13 1.23
N ALA A 162 -14.18 -14.03 1.19
CA ALA A 162 -15.02 -14.17 2.38
C ALA A 162 -14.89 -15.57 3.00
N PHE A 163 -14.89 -16.63 2.19
CA PHE A 163 -14.71 -18.00 2.65
C PHE A 163 -13.33 -18.23 3.28
N PHE A 164 -12.25 -17.78 2.63
CA PHE A 164 -10.89 -17.94 3.15
C PHE A 164 -10.51 -16.90 4.23
N SER A 165 -11.41 -15.99 4.60
CA SER A 165 -11.23 -15.12 5.78
C SER A 165 -11.66 -15.77 7.09
N MET A 166 -12.31 -16.93 7.06
CA MET A 166 -12.68 -17.68 8.26
C MET A 166 -11.45 -18.40 8.86
N PRO A 167 -11.39 -18.65 10.18
CA PRO A 167 -10.21 -19.19 10.85
C PRO A 167 -9.70 -20.52 10.27
N VAL A 168 -10.61 -21.49 10.09
CA VAL A 168 -10.25 -22.83 9.62
C VAL A 168 -9.79 -22.82 8.16
N THR A 169 -10.55 -22.14 7.29
CA THR A 169 -10.26 -22.12 5.86
C THR A 169 -9.02 -21.26 5.53
N SER A 170 -8.76 -20.19 6.30
CA SER A 170 -7.52 -19.41 6.16
C SER A 170 -6.29 -20.24 6.56
N SER A 171 -6.39 -21.05 7.61
CA SER A 171 -5.32 -21.97 8.01
C SER A 171 -5.07 -23.04 6.94
N PHE A 172 -6.12 -23.65 6.41
CA PHE A 172 -6.00 -24.57 5.30
C PHE A 172 -5.33 -23.91 4.08
N PHE A 173 -5.79 -22.72 3.69
CA PHE A 173 -5.21 -21.99 2.58
C PHE A 173 -3.73 -21.67 2.81
N ARG A 174 -3.36 -21.23 4.02
CA ARG A 174 -1.98 -20.94 4.40
C ARG A 174 -1.06 -22.16 4.30
N TYR A 175 -1.45 -23.28 4.90
CA TYR A 175 -0.56 -24.43 5.04
C TYR A 175 -0.58 -25.35 3.82
N VAL A 176 -1.67 -25.37 3.06
CA VAL A 176 -1.81 -26.23 1.88
C VAL A 176 -1.56 -25.40 0.61
N CYS A 177 -2.43 -24.41 0.31
CA CYS A 177 -2.36 -23.71 -0.98
C CYS A 177 -1.12 -22.80 -1.10
N LEU A 178 -0.67 -22.19 0.00
CA LEU A 178 0.50 -21.32 0.04
C LEU A 178 1.79 -22.03 0.47
N HIS A 179 1.79 -23.39 0.47
CA HIS A 179 3.02 -24.13 0.73
C HIS A 179 4.11 -23.78 -0.30
N PRO A 180 5.37 -23.53 0.12
CA PRO A 180 6.45 -23.07 -0.78
C PRO A 180 6.62 -23.91 -2.04
N PHE A 181 6.47 -25.24 -1.93
CA PHE A 181 6.53 -26.16 -3.08
C PHE A 181 5.41 -25.86 -4.10
N ILE A 182 4.18 -25.62 -3.64
CA ILE A 182 3.04 -25.30 -4.50
C ILE A 182 3.25 -23.93 -5.15
N LEU A 183 3.62 -22.93 -4.36
CA LEU A 183 3.86 -21.58 -4.87
C LEU A 183 4.96 -21.55 -5.94
N ARG A 184 6.10 -22.21 -5.71
CA ARG A 184 7.17 -22.30 -6.73
C ARG A 184 6.68 -22.93 -8.03
N ASN A 185 5.85 -23.97 -7.96
CA ASN A 185 5.29 -24.61 -9.15
C ASN A 185 4.25 -23.74 -9.84
N VAL A 186 3.39 -23.05 -9.08
CA VAL A 186 2.40 -22.11 -9.60
C VAL A 186 3.10 -20.95 -10.31
N TYR A 187 4.09 -20.30 -9.68
CA TYR A 187 4.84 -19.20 -10.30
C TYR A 187 5.61 -19.62 -11.56
N LYS A 188 6.06 -20.86 -11.65
CA LYS A 188 6.69 -21.39 -12.87
C LYS A 188 5.70 -21.61 -14.01
N ARG A 189 4.44 -21.94 -13.73
CA ARG A 189 3.46 -22.43 -14.71
C ARG A 189 2.40 -21.40 -15.12
N THR A 190 2.06 -20.45 -14.27
CA THR A 190 0.92 -19.55 -14.54
C THR A 190 1.31 -18.36 -15.43
N HIS A 191 0.43 -18.08 -16.41
CA HIS A 191 0.58 -16.96 -17.33
C HIS A 191 0.63 -15.60 -16.59
N ASN A 192 -0.14 -15.45 -15.52
CA ASN A 192 -0.13 -14.24 -14.67
C ASN A 192 1.22 -14.01 -13.97
N ALA A 193 1.92 -15.08 -13.58
CA ALA A 193 3.26 -14.98 -13.04
C ALA A 193 4.27 -14.56 -14.12
N ARG A 194 4.13 -15.08 -15.34
CA ARG A 194 4.98 -14.71 -16.49
C ARG A 194 4.79 -13.26 -16.91
N ASP A 195 3.55 -12.75 -16.90
CA ASP A 195 3.29 -11.34 -17.22
C ASP A 195 3.83 -10.38 -16.15
N LYS A 196 3.74 -10.77 -14.87
CA LYS A 196 4.31 -10.00 -13.75
C LYS A 196 5.83 -9.91 -13.82
N PHE A 197 6.48 -10.91 -14.42
CA PHE A 197 7.92 -11.05 -14.52
C PHE A 197 8.44 -10.98 -15.97
N LYS A 198 7.69 -10.33 -16.85
CA LYS A 198 8.03 -10.23 -18.27
C LYS A 198 9.42 -9.59 -18.45
N GLY A 199 10.34 -10.33 -19.07
CA GLY A 199 11.72 -9.88 -19.29
C GLY A 199 12.70 -10.19 -18.15
N VAL A 200 12.24 -10.75 -17.04
CA VAL A 200 13.09 -11.17 -15.91
C VAL A 200 13.42 -12.67 -16.04
N MET A 201 14.68 -13.04 -15.99
CA MET A 201 15.13 -14.43 -16.11
C MET A 201 16.25 -14.77 -15.10
N GLY A 202 16.52 -16.04 -14.96
CA GLY A 202 17.66 -16.53 -14.16
C GLY A 202 17.54 -16.23 -12.66
N GLU A 203 18.62 -15.74 -12.07
CA GLU A 203 18.73 -15.49 -10.62
C GLU A 203 17.79 -14.38 -10.14
N GLU A 204 17.50 -13.39 -10.99
CA GLU A 204 16.57 -12.33 -10.66
C GLU A 204 15.12 -12.86 -10.49
N LEU A 205 14.67 -13.74 -11.40
CA LEU A 205 13.38 -14.39 -11.28
C LEU A 205 13.27 -15.25 -10.02
N LYS A 206 14.35 -15.94 -9.68
CA LYS A 206 14.44 -16.74 -8.46
C LYS A 206 14.33 -15.84 -7.22
N ALA A 207 15.09 -14.74 -7.17
CA ALA A 207 15.04 -13.79 -6.07
C ALA A 207 13.63 -13.18 -5.86
N ILE A 208 12.96 -12.82 -6.96
CA ILE A 208 11.57 -12.32 -6.92
C ILE A 208 10.62 -13.40 -6.41
N THR A 209 10.75 -14.64 -6.90
CA THR A 209 9.88 -15.75 -6.47
C THR A 209 10.03 -16.04 -4.97
N GLU A 210 11.26 -16.10 -4.48
CA GLU A 210 11.51 -16.34 -3.06
C GLU A 210 11.03 -15.17 -2.18
N PHE A 211 11.12 -13.93 -2.68
CA PHE A 211 10.56 -12.78 -1.98
C PHE A 211 9.01 -12.86 -1.90
N GLU A 212 8.33 -13.19 -2.99
CA GLU A 212 6.87 -13.36 -3.01
C GLU A 212 6.42 -14.51 -2.08
N ILE A 213 7.17 -15.62 -2.04
CA ILE A 213 6.91 -16.72 -1.10
C ILE A 213 7.03 -16.24 0.34
N ARG A 214 8.12 -15.53 0.67
CA ARG A 214 8.33 -14.94 1.99
C ARG A 214 7.19 -13.98 2.34
N LEU A 215 6.79 -13.13 1.40
CA LEU A 215 5.71 -12.18 1.61
C LEU A 215 4.37 -12.87 1.97
N TRP A 216 4.07 -14.03 1.37
CA TRP A 216 2.93 -14.85 1.77
C TRP A 216 3.07 -15.45 3.18
N HIS A 217 4.30 -15.69 3.64
CA HIS A 217 4.54 -16.14 5.00
C HIS A 217 4.44 -15.01 6.04
N ASP A 218 4.93 -13.81 5.69
CA ASP A 218 4.96 -12.66 6.58
C ASP A 218 3.58 -11.99 6.72
N ASN A 219 2.70 -12.16 5.73
CA ASN A 219 1.36 -11.61 5.78
C ASN A 219 0.37 -12.61 6.40
N ASP A 220 -0.50 -12.11 7.27
CA ASP A 220 -1.61 -12.89 7.81
C ASP A 220 -2.67 -13.13 6.73
N VAL A 221 -2.85 -14.39 6.36
CA VAL A 221 -3.77 -14.80 5.28
C VAL A 221 -5.20 -14.42 5.58
N ARG A 222 -5.61 -14.51 6.84
CA ARG A 222 -6.97 -14.15 7.27
C ARG A 222 -7.22 -12.65 7.09
N THR A 223 -6.25 -11.83 7.47
CA THR A 223 -6.29 -10.37 7.21
C THR A 223 -6.33 -10.07 5.72
N TYR A 224 -5.45 -10.71 4.93
CA TYR A 224 -5.42 -10.54 3.48
C TYR A 224 -6.77 -10.84 2.84
N MET A 225 -7.38 -11.97 3.18
CA MET A 225 -8.67 -12.39 2.64
C MET A 225 -9.82 -11.50 3.13
N LYS A 226 -9.80 -11.10 4.40
CA LYS A 226 -10.83 -10.21 4.97
C LYS A 226 -10.81 -8.85 4.31
N THR A 227 -9.65 -8.21 4.17
CA THR A 227 -9.52 -6.91 3.49
C THR A 227 -9.85 -7.03 2.00
N SER A 228 -9.50 -8.15 1.33
CA SER A 228 -9.90 -8.42 -0.06
C SER A 228 -11.43 -8.45 -0.23
N ALA A 229 -12.14 -9.09 0.69
CA ALA A 229 -13.60 -9.12 0.64
C ALA A 229 -14.22 -7.74 0.88
N GLU A 230 -13.60 -6.91 1.72
CA GLU A 230 -14.11 -5.57 2.05
C GLU A 230 -13.91 -4.56 0.91
N PHE A 231 -12.74 -4.51 0.27
CA PHE A 231 -12.57 -3.54 -0.80
C PHE A 231 -13.41 -3.87 -2.06
N LEU A 232 -13.85 -5.12 -2.23
CA LEU A 232 -14.83 -5.49 -3.27
C LEU A 232 -16.26 -5.01 -2.97
N THR A 233 -16.52 -4.46 -1.79
CA THR A 233 -17.79 -3.83 -1.40
C THR A 233 -17.61 -2.40 -0.91
N LEU A 234 -16.44 -1.85 -1.15
CA LEU A 234 -16.05 -0.53 -0.67
C LEU A 234 -16.93 0.57 -1.27
N ASP A 235 -17.28 1.54 -0.42
CA ASP A 235 -17.86 2.82 -0.80
C ASP A 235 -17.29 3.91 0.13
N ASN A 236 -16.37 4.71 -0.38
CA ASN A 236 -15.84 5.89 0.28
C ASN A 236 -16.44 7.20 -0.29
N CYS A 237 -17.45 7.12 -1.16
CA CYS A 237 -18.08 8.31 -1.77
C CYS A 237 -19.09 9.00 -0.86
N GLN A 238 -19.40 8.43 0.31
CA GLN A 238 -20.48 8.92 1.20
C GLN A 238 -20.12 10.18 1.99
N LYS A 239 -18.81 10.53 2.08
CA LYS A 239 -18.36 11.67 2.88
C LYS A 239 -17.19 12.38 2.21
N GLN A 240 -17.32 13.71 2.08
CA GLN A 240 -16.26 14.55 1.54
C GLN A 240 -15.14 14.81 2.54
N ILE A 241 -13.95 15.09 2.00
CA ILE A 241 -12.73 15.45 2.71
C ILE A 241 -12.30 16.82 2.19
N ASP A 242 -12.18 17.79 3.10
CA ASP A 242 -11.76 19.14 2.77
C ASP A 242 -10.24 19.25 2.61
N LEU A 243 -9.73 18.56 1.61
CA LEU A 243 -8.31 18.55 1.19
C LEU A 243 -8.22 18.34 -0.32
N PRO A 244 -7.19 18.88 -0.98
CA PRO A 244 -6.86 18.52 -2.34
C PRO A 244 -6.25 17.11 -2.40
N ILE A 245 -6.52 16.39 -3.50
CA ILE A 245 -5.90 15.11 -3.81
C ILE A 245 -4.95 15.23 -5.01
N TYR A 246 -3.75 14.72 -4.88
CA TYR A 246 -2.72 14.63 -5.91
C TYR A 246 -2.60 13.19 -6.38
N HIS A 247 -3.23 12.88 -7.53
CA HIS A 247 -3.36 11.50 -8.01
C HIS A 247 -2.32 11.15 -9.08
N VAL A 248 -1.70 9.98 -8.94
CA VAL A 248 -0.84 9.34 -9.94
C VAL A 248 -1.55 8.09 -10.42
N ALA A 249 -2.04 8.12 -11.66
CA ALA A 249 -2.72 7.00 -12.30
C ALA A 249 -1.72 6.07 -13.01
N ILE A 250 -2.11 4.81 -13.24
CA ILE A 250 -1.36 3.85 -14.06
C ILE A 250 -2.11 3.63 -15.36
N LYS A 251 -1.46 3.88 -16.50
CA LYS A 251 -2.06 3.63 -17.82
C LYS A 251 -2.31 2.12 -17.98
N ALA A 252 -3.52 1.78 -18.43
CA ALA A 252 -3.94 0.38 -18.60
C ALA A 252 -3.73 -0.45 -17.31
N ASP A 253 -4.13 0.12 -16.16
CA ASP A 253 -4.14 -0.63 -14.91
C ASP A 253 -5.03 -1.88 -15.04
N ARG A 254 -4.50 -3.02 -14.62
CA ARG A 254 -5.23 -4.30 -14.70
C ARG A 254 -6.37 -4.44 -13.69
N TYR A 255 -6.40 -3.56 -12.69
CA TYR A 255 -7.36 -3.62 -11.58
C TYR A 255 -8.41 -2.54 -11.66
N PHE A 256 -8.04 -1.32 -12.08
CA PHE A 256 -8.88 -0.13 -11.95
C PHE A 256 -9.10 0.60 -13.27
N ASP A 257 -10.32 1.12 -13.44
CA ASP A 257 -10.67 2.07 -14.49
C ASP A 257 -10.36 3.48 -14.01
N ASN A 258 -9.34 4.11 -14.61
CA ASN A 258 -8.88 5.43 -14.22
C ASN A 258 -9.96 6.52 -14.36
N ALA A 259 -10.88 6.40 -15.33
CA ALA A 259 -11.93 7.39 -15.52
C ALA A 259 -12.98 7.30 -14.39
N ILE A 260 -13.31 6.09 -13.98
CA ILE A 260 -14.24 5.86 -12.84
C ILE A 260 -13.57 6.26 -11.53
N VAL A 261 -12.31 5.90 -11.32
CA VAL A 261 -11.51 6.34 -10.15
C VAL A 261 -11.49 7.87 -10.05
N GLU A 262 -11.23 8.59 -11.14
CA GLU A 262 -11.25 10.06 -11.15
C GLU A 262 -12.61 10.61 -10.73
N GLN A 263 -13.72 10.07 -11.25
CA GLN A 263 -15.07 10.50 -10.87
C GLN A 263 -15.29 10.35 -9.35
N HIS A 264 -14.95 9.21 -8.77
CA HIS A 264 -15.08 8.99 -7.34
C HIS A 264 -14.16 9.89 -6.52
N LEU A 265 -12.91 10.11 -6.94
CA LEU A 265 -11.99 11.01 -6.23
C LEU A 265 -12.48 12.46 -6.24
N ARG A 266 -13.12 12.93 -7.31
CA ARG A 266 -13.74 14.27 -7.39
C ARG A 266 -14.97 14.42 -6.49
N VAL A 267 -15.65 13.33 -6.14
CA VAL A 267 -16.73 13.33 -5.16
C VAL A 267 -16.20 13.41 -3.73
N ILE A 268 -15.07 12.72 -3.47
CA ILE A 268 -14.51 12.58 -2.12
C ILE A 268 -13.70 13.80 -1.69
N PHE A 269 -12.91 14.38 -2.59
CA PHE A 269 -11.98 15.46 -2.28
C PHE A 269 -12.46 16.79 -2.87
N ASN A 270 -12.19 17.90 -2.18
CA ASN A 270 -12.60 19.24 -2.64
C ASN A 270 -11.94 19.66 -3.95
N GLU A 271 -10.70 19.21 -4.19
CA GLU A 271 -9.95 19.47 -5.42
C GLU A 271 -9.24 18.20 -5.90
N TYR A 272 -9.26 17.95 -7.21
CA TYR A 272 -8.58 16.82 -7.83
C TYR A 272 -7.47 17.30 -8.77
N HIS A 273 -6.26 16.84 -8.54
CA HIS A 273 -5.08 17.14 -9.35
C HIS A 273 -4.47 15.86 -9.92
N LEU A 274 -4.55 15.67 -11.23
CA LEU A 274 -3.85 14.57 -11.91
C LEU A 274 -2.38 14.94 -12.09
N MET A 275 -1.49 14.21 -11.40
CA MET A 275 -0.06 14.42 -11.46
C MET A 275 0.58 13.76 -12.68
N ALA A 276 0.16 12.55 -13.00
CA ALA A 276 0.56 11.82 -14.20
C ALA A 276 -0.32 10.58 -14.41
N THR A 277 -0.36 10.12 -15.67
CA THR A 277 -0.77 8.77 -16.03
C THR A 277 0.47 8.02 -16.49
N LEU A 278 0.97 7.11 -15.66
CA LEU A 278 2.25 6.42 -15.87
C LEU A 278 2.10 5.29 -16.87
N SER A 279 2.97 5.27 -17.88
CA SER A 279 3.09 4.16 -18.84
C SER A 279 4.07 3.10 -18.29
N VAL A 280 3.74 2.52 -17.13
CA VAL A 280 4.50 1.44 -16.49
C VAL A 280 3.76 0.12 -16.63
N GLY A 281 4.50 -0.99 -16.78
CA GLY A 281 3.90 -2.31 -17.04
C GLY A 281 3.16 -2.94 -15.86
N ASN A 282 3.31 -2.39 -14.65
CA ASN A 282 2.74 -2.96 -13.43
C ASN A 282 2.07 -1.90 -12.57
N HIS A 283 1.04 -2.31 -11.83
CA HIS A 283 0.30 -1.50 -10.86
C HIS A 283 1.20 -0.89 -9.76
N ALA A 284 2.30 -1.52 -9.42
CA ALA A 284 3.27 -1.10 -8.41
C ALA A 284 4.71 -1.28 -8.90
N PRO A 285 5.71 -0.61 -8.31
CA PRO A 285 7.11 -0.89 -8.57
C PRO A 285 7.44 -2.37 -8.39
N SER A 286 8.44 -2.86 -9.13
CA SER A 286 8.99 -4.19 -8.85
C SER A 286 9.49 -4.27 -7.40
N ILE A 287 9.41 -5.45 -6.82
CA ILE A 287 9.93 -5.71 -5.45
C ILE A 287 11.45 -5.55 -5.33
N LEU A 288 12.16 -5.63 -6.46
CA LEU A 288 13.60 -5.36 -6.55
C LEU A 288 13.91 -3.95 -7.10
N ALA A 289 12.88 -3.09 -7.24
CA ALA A 289 13.08 -1.76 -7.79
C ALA A 289 13.98 -0.92 -6.88
N ASP A 290 15.12 -0.52 -7.40
CA ASP A 290 15.95 0.51 -6.79
C ASP A 290 15.30 1.91 -6.92
N ALA A 291 15.96 2.93 -6.40
CA ALA A 291 15.45 4.30 -6.48
C ALA A 291 15.25 4.79 -7.92
N LYS A 292 16.06 4.33 -8.89
CA LYS A 292 15.93 4.70 -10.31
C LYS A 292 14.71 4.07 -10.94
N ALA A 293 14.49 2.79 -10.71
CA ALA A 293 13.35 2.03 -11.23
C ALA A 293 12.02 2.48 -10.59
N ALA A 294 12.04 2.91 -9.33
CA ALA A 294 10.85 3.43 -8.63
C ALA A 294 10.57 4.93 -8.92
N ALA A 295 11.52 5.68 -9.51
CA ALA A 295 11.40 7.12 -9.76
C ALA A 295 10.16 7.55 -10.59
N PRO A 296 9.66 6.77 -11.57
CA PRO A 296 8.43 7.12 -12.29
C PRO A 296 7.20 7.30 -11.39
N PHE A 297 7.12 6.61 -10.26
CA PHE A 297 6.00 6.71 -9.31
C PHE A 297 5.98 8.03 -8.52
N VAL A 298 7.04 8.84 -8.63
CA VAL A 298 7.08 10.24 -8.17
C VAL A 298 7.33 11.12 -9.41
N PRO A 299 6.29 11.38 -10.23
CA PRO A 299 6.44 12.08 -11.51
C PRO A 299 6.84 13.56 -11.34
N PRO A 300 7.36 14.24 -12.39
CA PRO A 300 7.88 15.59 -12.29
C PRO A 300 6.91 16.62 -11.68
N LYS A 301 5.62 16.58 -12.04
CA LYS A 301 4.60 17.45 -11.43
C LYS A 301 4.48 17.23 -9.94
N LEU A 302 4.47 15.96 -9.48
CA LEU A 302 4.41 15.64 -8.06
C LEU A 302 5.68 16.07 -7.33
N ARG A 303 6.86 15.90 -7.96
CA ARG A 303 8.14 16.39 -7.40
C ARG A 303 8.12 17.89 -7.20
N HIS A 304 7.59 18.63 -8.18
CA HIS A 304 7.44 20.08 -8.07
C HIS A 304 6.57 20.46 -6.87
N VAL A 305 5.39 19.86 -6.73
CA VAL A 305 4.50 20.11 -5.59
C VAL A 305 5.17 19.76 -4.26
N LEU A 306 5.85 18.59 -4.17
CA LEU A 306 6.57 18.18 -2.96
C LEU A 306 7.71 19.13 -2.57
N SER A 307 8.28 19.87 -3.53
CA SER A 307 9.39 20.80 -3.28
C SER A 307 8.95 22.19 -2.87
N HIS A 308 7.70 22.61 -3.15
CA HIS A 308 7.24 23.99 -2.99
C HIS A 308 6.11 24.18 -1.97
N LEU A 309 5.48 23.12 -1.50
CA LEU A 309 4.58 23.11 -0.35
C LEU A 309 5.36 22.78 0.92
#